data_38bb8df9de788fd80897c4aac7ec672d
#
_entry.id   38bb8df9de788fd80897c4aac7ec672d
#
_cell.length_a   1.000
_cell.length_b   1.000
_cell.length_c   1.000
_cell.angle_alpha   90.00
_cell.angle_beta   90.00
_cell.angle_gamma   90.00
#
_symmetry.space_group_name_H-M   'P 1'
#
loop_
_entity.id
_entity.type
_entity.pdbx_description
1 polymer ?
#
loop_
_entity_poly.entity_id
_entity_poly.type
_entity_poly.pdbx_seq_one_letter_code
_entity_poly.pdbx_strand_id
1 'polypeptide(L)'
;DKQSKRISLLTSLAKDKRIETTVREGKFFEENFNDENHQGVAILCNKRLEENETFLEKLLEKKDLLILILDHLTDPHNVGACLRSAAAAGADAVIAPKNRSCHLTPTVRKISSGGSELLPFIIVTNLNRTIEKISDSGVKVIGATAATGQNYTEIDMKGSVAFIIGSEDNGLKRLTAE
;
A
#
# COMPACT_ATOMS: atom_id res chain seq x y z
N ASP A 1 0.97 13.98 -30.95
CA ASP A 1 0.56 12.71 -30.37
C ASP A 1 0.56 12.81 -28.84
N LYS A 2 -0.48 12.29 -28.20
CA LYS A 2 -0.64 12.31 -26.74
C LYS A 2 0.52 11.61 -25.99
N GLN A 3 1.04 10.54 -26.57
CA GLN A 3 2.16 9.76 -26.01
C GLN A 3 3.47 10.57 -26.09
N SER A 4 3.73 11.24 -27.18
CA SER A 4 4.90 12.11 -27.34
C SER A 4 4.93 13.25 -26.32
N LYS A 5 3.78 13.88 -26.04
CA LYS A 5 3.67 14.94 -25.00
C LYS A 5 3.97 14.41 -23.58
N ARG A 6 3.51 13.19 -23.26
CA ARG A 6 3.80 12.57 -21.95
C ARG A 6 5.27 12.23 -21.77
N ILE A 7 5.89 11.67 -22.81
CA ILE A 7 7.33 11.35 -22.79
C ILE A 7 8.15 12.63 -22.63
N SER A 8 7.83 13.70 -23.36
CA SER A 8 8.50 15.00 -23.24
C SER A 8 8.38 15.57 -21.82
N LEU A 9 7.19 15.48 -21.21
CA LEU A 9 6.98 15.91 -19.82
C LEU A 9 7.82 15.11 -18.83
N LEU A 10 7.84 13.78 -18.97
CA LEU A 10 8.63 12.90 -18.12
C LEU A 10 10.13 13.18 -18.26
N THR A 11 10.61 13.40 -19.48
CA THR A 11 12.01 13.74 -19.75
C THR A 11 12.40 15.08 -19.11
N SER A 12 11.52 16.10 -19.20
CA SER A 12 11.74 17.39 -18.54
C SER A 12 11.80 17.22 -17.03
N LEU A 13 10.87 16.50 -16.43
CA LEU A 13 10.82 16.20 -14.98
C LEU A 13 12.08 15.46 -14.52
N ALA A 14 12.53 14.47 -15.27
CA ALA A 14 13.75 13.73 -14.99
C ALA A 14 14.98 14.64 -14.99
N LYS A 15 15.08 15.53 -15.98
CA LYS A 15 16.13 16.52 -16.06
C LYS A 15 16.14 17.47 -14.86
N ASP A 16 14.98 17.99 -14.47
CA ASP A 16 14.83 18.88 -13.31
C ASP A 16 15.23 18.18 -12.00
N LYS A 17 14.97 16.88 -11.91
CA LYS A 17 15.36 16.03 -10.77
C LYS A 17 16.76 15.44 -10.87
N ARG A 18 17.52 15.76 -11.91
CA ARG A 18 18.87 15.23 -12.21
C ARG A 18 18.90 13.70 -12.31
N ILE A 19 17.82 13.13 -12.84
CA ILE A 19 17.72 11.68 -13.12
C ILE A 19 18.28 11.45 -14.52
N GLU A 20 19.24 10.54 -14.62
CA GLU A 20 19.80 10.14 -15.90
C GLU A 20 18.73 9.47 -16.76
N THR A 21 18.66 9.88 -18.03
CA THR A 21 17.71 9.33 -18.99
C THR A 21 18.42 8.83 -20.22
N THR A 22 18.03 7.65 -20.70
CA THR A 22 18.56 7.06 -21.93
C THR A 22 17.40 6.76 -22.87
N VAL A 23 17.53 7.18 -24.13
CA VAL A 23 16.56 6.82 -25.18
C VAL A 23 16.92 5.43 -25.73
N ARG A 24 15.93 4.57 -25.84
CA ARG A 24 16.06 3.23 -26.40
C ARG A 24 15.05 3.04 -27.53
N GLU A 25 15.37 2.17 -28.47
CA GLU A 25 14.46 1.77 -29.56
C GLU A 25 13.34 0.85 -29.03
N GLY A 26 12.23 0.76 -29.76
CA GLY A 26 11.08 -0.08 -29.39
C GLY A 26 11.47 -1.54 -29.15
N LYS A 27 12.41 -2.06 -29.94
CA LYS A 27 12.95 -3.42 -29.81
C LYS A 27 13.50 -3.72 -28.41
N PHE A 28 14.15 -2.75 -27.76
CA PHE A 28 14.62 -2.90 -26.37
C PHE A 28 13.49 -3.21 -25.40
N PHE A 29 12.35 -2.57 -25.57
CA PHE A 29 11.18 -2.78 -24.70
C PHE A 29 10.52 -4.13 -24.99
N GLU A 30 10.44 -4.54 -26.26
CA GLU A 30 9.93 -5.85 -26.67
C GLU A 30 10.76 -7.01 -26.11
N GLU A 31 12.09 -6.88 -26.14
CA GLU A 31 13.01 -7.91 -25.64
C GLU A 31 13.05 -8.01 -24.11
N ASN A 32 12.87 -6.90 -23.40
CA ASN A 32 13.05 -6.85 -21.94
C ASN A 32 11.75 -6.78 -21.14
N PHE A 33 10.63 -6.38 -21.77
CA PHE A 33 9.35 -6.12 -21.10
C PHE A 33 8.15 -6.59 -21.94
N ASN A 34 8.30 -7.66 -22.71
CA ASN A 34 7.31 -8.13 -23.70
C ASN A 34 5.93 -8.36 -23.10
N ASP A 35 5.87 -8.91 -21.85
CA ASP A 35 4.63 -9.21 -21.15
C ASP A 35 4.10 -8.03 -20.30
N GLU A 36 4.77 -6.87 -20.36
CA GLU A 36 4.45 -5.73 -19.52
C GLU A 36 3.85 -4.57 -20.32
N ASN A 37 2.81 -3.95 -19.81
CA ASN A 37 2.29 -2.71 -20.39
C ASN A 37 3.19 -1.52 -20.00
N HIS A 38 4.37 -1.41 -20.65
CA HIS A 38 5.42 -0.43 -20.34
C HIS A 38 5.14 0.97 -20.90
N GLN A 39 4.22 1.12 -21.87
CA GLN A 39 3.89 2.40 -22.52
C GLN A 39 5.12 3.21 -23.01
N GLY A 40 6.23 2.53 -23.34
CA GLY A 40 7.46 3.14 -23.82
C GLY A 40 8.34 3.80 -22.74
N VAL A 41 8.11 3.50 -21.45
CA VAL A 41 8.89 4.02 -20.33
C VAL A 41 9.28 2.89 -19.38
N ALA A 42 10.55 2.85 -19.00
CA ALA A 42 11.06 1.98 -17.94
C ALA A 42 11.90 2.81 -16.96
N ILE A 43 11.77 2.53 -15.67
CA ILE A 43 12.50 3.21 -14.61
C ILE A 43 13.27 2.18 -13.80
N LEU A 44 14.58 2.37 -13.68
CA LEU A 44 15.41 1.64 -12.73
C LEU A 44 15.46 2.45 -11.43
N CYS A 45 14.95 1.88 -10.37
CA CYS A 45 14.93 2.54 -9.07
C CYS A 45 15.37 1.59 -7.94
N ASN A 46 15.86 2.18 -6.86
CA ASN A 46 16.05 1.43 -5.63
C ASN A 46 14.68 1.00 -5.09
N LYS A 47 14.52 -0.29 -4.80
CA LYS A 47 13.30 -0.81 -4.23
C LYS A 47 13.08 -0.18 -2.84
N ARG A 48 11.95 0.49 -2.62
CA ARG A 48 11.55 0.86 -1.27
C ARG A 48 11.39 -0.43 -0.46
N LEU A 49 12.07 -0.49 0.66
CA LEU A 49 11.98 -1.63 1.57
C LEU A 49 10.64 -1.61 2.31
N GLU A 50 10.18 -2.79 2.68
CA GLU A 50 9.10 -2.93 3.64
C GLU A 50 9.64 -2.58 5.03
N GLU A 51 8.82 -1.92 5.82
CA GLU A 51 9.15 -1.52 7.18
C GLU A 51 8.84 -2.66 8.18
N ASN A 52 9.35 -2.56 9.37
CA ASN A 52 9.21 -3.57 10.41
C ASN A 52 8.44 -3.04 11.64
N GLU A 53 8.29 -3.90 12.65
CA GLU A 53 7.58 -3.57 13.89
C GLU A 53 8.22 -2.41 14.68
N THR A 54 9.53 -2.18 14.55
CA THR A 54 10.21 -1.03 15.19
C THR A 54 9.78 0.31 14.56
N PHE A 55 9.50 0.32 13.25
CA PHE A 55 8.94 1.49 12.59
C PHE A 55 7.53 1.79 13.11
N LEU A 56 6.70 0.75 13.30
CA LEU A 56 5.36 0.91 13.89
C LEU A 56 5.42 1.53 15.28
N GLU A 57 6.35 1.11 16.14
CA GLU A 57 6.51 1.69 17.47
C GLU A 57 6.70 3.21 17.45
N LYS A 58 7.58 3.67 16.58
CA LYS A 58 7.81 5.11 16.38
C LYS A 58 6.60 5.82 15.77
N LEU A 59 5.87 5.14 14.89
CA LEU A 59 4.67 5.69 14.29
C LEU A 59 3.57 5.94 15.33
N LEU A 60 3.40 5.01 16.27
CA LEU A 60 2.38 5.08 17.33
C LEU A 60 2.60 6.23 18.34
N GLU A 61 3.76 6.89 18.31
CA GLU A 61 4.00 8.12 19.10
C GLU A 61 3.30 9.35 18.50
N LYS A 62 2.85 9.28 17.27
CA LYS A 62 2.12 10.37 16.59
C LYS A 62 0.66 10.44 17.04
N LYS A 63 0.04 11.61 16.84
CA LYS A 63 -1.39 11.85 17.00
C LYS A 63 -2.10 11.82 15.64
N ASP A 64 -3.41 11.62 15.69
CA ASP A 64 -4.29 11.67 14.51
C ASP A 64 -3.84 10.71 13.39
N LEU A 65 -3.51 9.48 13.77
CA LEU A 65 -3.07 8.43 12.87
C LEU A 65 -4.23 7.85 12.05
N LEU A 66 -3.98 7.61 10.77
CA LEU A 66 -4.82 6.78 9.92
C LEU A 66 -4.00 5.57 9.44
N ILE A 67 -4.34 4.39 9.92
CA ILE A 67 -3.64 3.15 9.60
C ILE A 67 -4.60 2.20 8.86
N LEU A 68 -4.12 1.58 7.79
CA LEU A 68 -4.83 0.48 7.14
C LEU A 68 -4.13 -0.85 7.47
N ILE A 69 -4.90 -1.83 7.94
CA ILE A 69 -4.43 -3.18 8.27
C ILE A 69 -5.06 -4.17 7.27
N LEU A 70 -4.21 -4.94 6.60
CA LEU A 70 -4.62 -5.95 5.62
C LEU A 70 -4.55 -7.34 6.27
N ASP A 71 -5.71 -7.89 6.67
CA ASP A 71 -5.77 -9.20 7.32
C ASP A 71 -5.71 -10.33 6.28
N HIS A 72 -4.49 -10.76 5.94
CA HIS A 72 -4.21 -11.88 5.05
C HIS A 72 -4.75 -11.72 3.62
N LEU A 73 -4.68 -10.50 3.06
CA LEU A 73 -4.93 -10.30 1.63
C LEU A 73 -3.81 -10.94 0.81
N THR A 74 -4.17 -11.82 -0.11
CA THR A 74 -3.22 -12.58 -0.95
C THR A 74 -3.19 -12.13 -2.40
N ASP A 75 -4.27 -11.53 -2.89
CA ASP A 75 -4.32 -11.01 -4.25
C ASP A 75 -3.53 -9.69 -4.39
N PRO A 76 -2.50 -9.64 -5.26
CA PRO A 76 -1.73 -8.42 -5.49
C PRO A 76 -2.55 -7.27 -6.08
N HIS A 77 -3.65 -7.55 -6.79
CA HIS A 77 -4.54 -6.52 -7.33
C HIS A 77 -5.27 -5.78 -6.20
N ASN A 78 -5.79 -6.51 -5.24
CA ASN A 78 -6.50 -5.95 -4.11
C ASN A 78 -5.56 -5.21 -3.14
N VAL A 79 -4.38 -5.76 -2.87
CA VAL A 79 -3.35 -5.05 -2.09
C VAL A 79 -2.92 -3.75 -2.77
N GLY A 80 -2.70 -3.77 -4.09
CA GLY A 80 -2.37 -2.56 -4.85
C GLY A 80 -3.49 -1.51 -4.83
N ALA A 81 -4.75 -1.94 -4.96
CA ALA A 81 -5.92 -1.05 -4.86
C ALA A 81 -6.08 -0.45 -3.45
N CYS A 82 -5.86 -1.25 -2.41
CA CYS A 82 -5.86 -0.78 -1.01
C CYS A 82 -4.78 0.28 -0.78
N LEU A 83 -3.55 0.03 -1.23
CA LEU A 83 -2.45 1.01 -1.13
C LEU A 83 -2.76 2.33 -1.83
N ARG A 84 -3.33 2.26 -3.04
CA ARG A 84 -3.74 3.46 -3.78
C ARG A 84 -4.80 4.24 -3.02
N SER A 85 -5.81 3.56 -2.50
CA SER A 85 -6.90 4.19 -1.74
C SER A 85 -6.41 4.76 -0.42
N ALA A 86 -5.58 4.04 0.32
CA ALA A 86 -4.97 4.50 1.57
C ALA A 86 -4.09 5.75 1.35
N ALA A 87 -3.28 5.76 0.29
CA ALA A 87 -2.48 6.93 -0.06
C ALA A 87 -3.34 8.15 -0.41
N ALA A 88 -4.42 7.95 -1.17
CA ALA A 88 -5.36 9.02 -1.50
C ALA A 88 -6.12 9.55 -0.28
N ALA A 89 -6.39 8.69 0.71
CA ALA A 89 -7.02 9.06 1.98
C ALA A 89 -6.04 9.72 2.98
N GLY A 90 -4.74 9.78 2.67
CA GLY A 90 -3.72 10.34 3.57
C GLY A 90 -3.37 9.43 4.74
N ALA A 91 -3.45 8.11 4.56
CA ALA A 91 -3.03 7.17 5.59
C ALA A 91 -1.54 7.31 5.92
N ASP A 92 -1.18 7.05 7.17
CA ASP A 92 0.20 7.11 7.65
C ASP A 92 0.98 5.82 7.39
N ALA A 93 0.29 4.68 7.33
CA ALA A 93 0.90 3.39 7.04
C ALA A 93 -0.13 2.34 6.60
N VAL A 94 0.38 1.30 5.95
CA VAL A 94 -0.34 0.04 5.69
C VAL A 94 0.40 -1.08 6.40
N ILE A 95 -0.32 -1.94 7.11
CA ILE A 95 0.23 -3.08 7.87
C ILE A 95 -0.27 -4.38 7.26
N ALA A 96 0.63 -5.36 7.10
CA ALA A 96 0.27 -6.70 6.66
C ALA A 96 1.07 -7.77 7.43
N PRO A 97 0.52 -8.97 7.62
CA PRO A 97 1.27 -10.06 8.24
C PRO A 97 2.34 -10.59 7.28
N LYS A 98 3.44 -11.10 7.85
CA LYS A 98 4.55 -11.69 7.10
C LYS A 98 4.14 -12.93 6.30
N ASN A 99 3.24 -13.73 6.86
CA ASN A 99 2.85 -15.01 6.28
C ASN A 99 1.43 -14.94 5.70
N ARG A 100 1.19 -15.68 4.61
CA ARG A 100 -0.13 -15.80 3.97
C ARG A 100 -0.72 -14.44 3.61
N SER A 101 0.11 -13.53 3.09
CA SER A 101 -0.27 -12.20 2.65
C SER A 101 0.58 -11.82 1.45
N CYS A 102 0.03 -11.02 0.56
CA CYS A 102 0.79 -10.46 -0.54
C CYS A 102 1.59 -9.24 -0.07
N HIS A 103 2.85 -9.20 -0.47
CA HIS A 103 3.79 -8.13 -0.15
C HIS A 103 3.98 -7.19 -1.35
N LEU A 104 4.92 -6.23 -1.26
CA LEU A 104 5.20 -5.26 -2.31
C LEU A 104 5.88 -5.90 -3.54
N THR A 105 5.10 -6.69 -4.29
CA THR A 105 5.52 -7.25 -5.59
C THR A 105 5.51 -6.17 -6.69
N PRO A 106 6.13 -6.41 -7.86
CA PRO A 106 6.03 -5.51 -9.01
C PRO A 106 4.57 -5.23 -9.41
N THR A 107 3.70 -6.24 -9.36
CA THR A 107 2.27 -6.11 -9.65
C THR A 107 1.57 -5.19 -8.67
N VAL A 108 1.80 -5.34 -7.36
CA VAL A 108 1.27 -4.46 -6.32
C VAL A 108 1.71 -3.02 -6.56
N ARG A 109 3.00 -2.80 -6.84
CA ARG A 109 3.54 -1.46 -7.12
C ARG A 109 2.89 -0.82 -8.34
N LYS A 110 2.73 -1.56 -9.42
CA LYS A 110 2.07 -1.09 -10.64
C LYS A 110 0.62 -0.69 -10.38
N ILE A 111 -0.15 -1.52 -9.70
CA ILE A 111 -1.58 -1.30 -9.42
C ILE A 111 -1.80 -0.19 -8.40
N SER A 112 -0.89 -0.04 -7.45
CA SER A 112 -0.96 1.03 -6.45
C SER A 112 -0.81 2.44 -7.03
N SER A 113 -0.39 2.56 -8.31
CA SER A 113 -0.23 3.84 -9.02
C SER A 113 0.59 4.87 -8.22
N GLY A 114 1.65 4.43 -7.57
CA GLY A 114 2.54 5.24 -6.73
C GLY A 114 2.18 5.20 -5.23
N GLY A 115 1.07 4.63 -4.82
CA GLY A 115 0.69 4.52 -3.41
C GLY A 115 1.73 3.76 -2.58
N SER A 116 2.33 2.71 -3.12
CA SER A 116 3.41 1.96 -2.47
C SER A 116 4.70 2.76 -2.25
N GLU A 117 4.88 3.86 -2.97
CA GLU A 117 6.05 4.73 -2.83
C GLU A 117 5.79 5.88 -1.84
N LEU A 118 4.53 6.17 -1.57
CA LEU A 118 4.12 7.22 -0.65
C LEU A 118 3.92 6.71 0.78
N LEU A 119 3.41 5.48 0.93
CA LEU A 119 3.08 4.92 2.23
C LEU A 119 4.14 3.94 2.73
N PRO A 120 4.50 3.97 4.03
CA PRO A 120 5.17 2.86 4.70
C PRO A 120 4.30 1.61 4.64
N PHE A 121 4.89 0.49 4.18
CA PHE A 121 4.27 -0.83 4.19
C PHE A 121 4.97 -1.66 5.27
N ILE A 122 4.28 -1.90 6.38
CA ILE A 122 4.85 -2.49 7.59
C ILE A 122 4.52 -3.96 7.63
N ILE A 123 5.54 -4.81 7.75
CA ILE A 123 5.37 -6.25 7.88
C ILE A 123 5.49 -6.64 9.35
N VAL A 124 4.48 -7.36 9.84
CA VAL A 124 4.42 -7.82 11.22
C VAL A 124 4.36 -9.35 11.31
N THR A 125 4.99 -9.91 12.34
CA THR A 125 5.04 -11.35 12.53
C THR A 125 3.74 -11.92 13.09
N ASN A 126 3.12 -11.20 14.02
CA ASN A 126 1.85 -11.58 14.66
C ASN A 126 0.86 -10.43 14.57
N LEU A 127 -0.10 -10.56 13.65
CA LEU A 127 -1.06 -9.50 13.37
C LEU A 127 -1.94 -9.20 14.58
N ASN A 128 -2.44 -10.20 15.29
CA ASN A 128 -3.33 -10.00 16.43
C ASN A 128 -2.63 -9.24 17.57
N ARG A 129 -1.41 -9.67 17.93
CA ARG A 129 -0.60 -8.95 18.92
C ARG A 129 -0.31 -7.51 18.48
N THR A 130 -0.14 -7.29 17.20
CA THR A 130 0.07 -5.94 16.63
C THR A 130 -1.20 -5.09 16.77
N ILE A 131 -2.38 -5.67 16.51
CA ILE A 131 -3.68 -5.00 16.68
C ILE A 131 -3.90 -4.62 18.15
N GLU A 132 -3.65 -5.55 19.09
CA GLU A 132 -3.70 -5.27 20.52
C GLU A 132 -2.79 -4.09 20.90
N LYS A 133 -1.53 -4.11 20.45
CA LYS A 133 -0.57 -3.01 20.68
C LYS A 133 -1.05 -1.67 20.13
N ILE A 134 -1.66 -1.66 18.95
CA ILE A 134 -2.24 -0.46 18.32
C ILE A 134 -3.40 0.06 19.18
N SER A 135 -4.29 -0.83 19.61
CA SER A 135 -5.42 -0.50 20.48
C SER A 135 -4.96 0.04 21.83
N ASP A 136 -3.97 -0.60 22.47
CA ASP A 136 -3.39 -0.17 23.76
C ASP A 136 -2.72 1.21 23.67
N SER A 137 -2.26 1.61 22.48
CA SER A 137 -1.72 2.95 22.25
C SER A 137 -2.79 4.05 22.10
N GLY A 138 -4.09 3.69 22.21
CA GLY A 138 -5.21 4.62 22.11
C GLY A 138 -5.71 4.85 20.69
N VAL A 139 -5.26 4.05 19.71
CA VAL A 139 -5.79 4.08 18.34
C VAL A 139 -7.08 3.25 18.29
N LYS A 140 -8.16 3.83 17.79
CA LYS A 140 -9.42 3.13 17.61
C LYS A 140 -9.31 2.11 16.48
N VAL A 141 -9.55 0.85 16.75
CA VAL A 141 -9.48 -0.24 15.77
C VAL A 141 -10.89 -0.57 15.26
N ILE A 142 -11.07 -0.58 13.95
CA ILE A 142 -12.36 -0.81 13.27
C ILE A 142 -12.19 -1.88 12.22
N GLY A 143 -12.91 -3.00 12.37
CA GLY A 143 -12.91 -4.10 11.41
C GLY A 143 -14.05 -3.97 10.40
N ALA A 144 -13.76 -4.05 9.10
CA ALA A 144 -14.77 -4.11 8.06
C ALA A 144 -15.33 -5.53 7.94
N THR A 145 -16.60 -5.71 8.24
CA THR A 145 -17.29 -7.02 8.14
C THR A 145 -18.66 -6.85 7.48
N ALA A 146 -19.08 -7.89 6.73
CA ALA A 146 -20.42 -7.96 6.16
C ALA A 146 -21.42 -8.70 7.06
N ALA A 147 -20.98 -9.32 8.15
CA ALA A 147 -21.78 -10.26 8.93
C ALA A 147 -22.85 -9.61 9.80
N THR A 148 -22.54 -8.53 10.44
CA THR A 148 -23.46 -7.66 11.23
C THR A 148 -22.64 -6.50 11.76
N GLY A 149 -23.26 -5.46 12.19
CA GLY A 149 -22.52 -4.44 12.87
C GLY A 149 -23.15 -3.06 12.74
N GLN A 150 -22.46 -2.14 13.27
CA GLN A 150 -22.76 -0.73 13.15
C GLN A 150 -22.40 -0.24 11.75
N ASN A 151 -23.24 0.59 11.15
CA ASN A 151 -22.91 1.21 9.89
C ASN A 151 -21.69 2.14 10.07
N TYR A 152 -20.75 2.11 9.14
CA TYR A 152 -19.52 2.93 9.22
C TYR A 152 -19.82 4.43 9.36
N THR A 153 -20.97 4.91 8.88
CA THR A 153 -21.41 6.31 9.01
C THR A 153 -21.81 6.69 10.44
N GLU A 154 -22.04 5.70 11.32
CA GLU A 154 -22.44 5.88 12.72
C GLU A 154 -21.24 5.78 13.68
N ILE A 155 -20.07 5.41 13.17
CA ILE A 155 -18.85 5.27 13.96
C ILE A 155 -18.15 6.63 14.06
N ASP A 156 -17.83 7.06 15.27
CA ASP A 156 -16.97 8.23 15.46
C ASP A 156 -15.53 7.91 15.05
N MET A 157 -15.09 8.50 13.94
CA MET A 157 -13.77 8.31 13.36
C MET A 157 -12.80 9.47 13.68
N LYS A 158 -13.08 10.27 14.71
CA LYS A 158 -12.17 11.34 15.13
C LYS A 158 -10.95 10.79 15.86
N GLY A 159 -9.81 11.45 15.69
CA GLY A 159 -8.53 11.06 16.26
C GLY A 159 -7.87 9.91 15.50
N SER A 160 -7.04 9.14 16.20
CA SER A 160 -6.31 8.04 15.60
C SER A 160 -7.19 6.82 15.34
N VAL A 161 -7.17 6.31 14.10
CA VAL A 161 -8.00 5.19 13.65
C VAL A 161 -7.16 4.19 12.86
N ALA A 162 -7.40 2.91 13.09
CA ALA A 162 -6.90 1.81 12.29
C ALA A 162 -8.05 1.00 11.70
N PHE A 163 -8.12 0.93 10.36
CA PHE A 163 -9.10 0.10 9.67
C PHE A 163 -8.51 -1.25 9.34
N ILE A 164 -9.26 -2.33 9.59
CA ILE A 164 -8.88 -3.69 9.21
C ILE A 164 -9.78 -4.15 8.07
N ILE A 165 -9.15 -4.58 6.97
CA ILE A 165 -9.81 -5.20 5.82
C ILE A 165 -9.36 -6.66 5.76
N GLY A 166 -10.31 -7.59 5.74
CA GLY A 166 -10.08 -9.03 5.60
C GLY A 166 -9.96 -9.48 4.15
N SER A 167 -9.61 -10.77 3.96
CA SER A 167 -9.55 -11.37 2.63
C SER A 167 -10.94 -11.52 2.01
N GLU A 168 -10.99 -11.62 0.66
CA GLU A 168 -12.24 -11.72 -0.11
C GLU A 168 -13.04 -12.96 0.25
N ASP A 169 -12.36 -14.08 0.45
CA ASP A 169 -13.00 -15.39 0.67
C ASP A 169 -13.49 -15.56 2.11
N ASN A 170 -12.72 -15.07 3.10
CA ASN A 170 -12.95 -15.37 4.50
C ASN A 170 -13.28 -14.14 5.36
N GLY A 171 -13.24 -12.94 4.78
CA GLY A 171 -13.37 -11.70 5.55
C GLY A 171 -12.26 -11.55 6.58
N LEU A 172 -12.58 -10.97 7.73
CA LEU A 172 -11.67 -10.91 8.88
C LEU A 172 -11.50 -12.32 9.48
N LYS A 173 -10.28 -12.67 9.85
CA LYS A 173 -10.08 -13.91 10.63
C LYS A 173 -10.78 -13.81 11.98
N ARG A 174 -11.25 -14.97 12.48
CA ARG A 174 -11.97 -15.04 13.75
C ARG A 174 -11.25 -14.32 14.90
N LEU A 175 -9.96 -14.58 15.07
CA LEU A 175 -9.14 -13.94 16.10
C LEU A 175 -8.89 -12.43 15.88
N THR A 176 -9.13 -11.93 14.69
CA THR A 176 -9.05 -10.51 14.36
C THR A 176 -10.39 -9.81 14.60
N ALA A 177 -11.50 -10.55 14.55
CA ALA A 177 -12.86 -10.06 14.72
C ALA A 177 -13.34 -10.06 16.20
N GLU A 178 -12.70 -10.83 17.06
CA GLU A 178 -12.87 -10.85 18.53
C GLU A 178 -12.12 -9.69 19.20
#